data_57d4c9f4355b6ca4d573f8c3fe41f5cb
#
_entry.id   57d4c9f4355b6ca4d573f8c3fe41f5cb
#
_cell.length_a   1.000
_cell.length_b   1.000
_cell.length_c   1.000
_cell.angle_alpha   90.00
_cell.angle_beta   90.00
_cell.angle_gamma   90.00
#
_symmetry.space_group_name_H-M   'P 1'
#
loop_
_entity.id
_entity.type
_entity.pdbx_description
1 polymer ?
#
loop_
_entity_poly.entity_id
_entity_poly.type
_entity_poly.pdbx_seq_one_letter_code
_entity_poly.pdbx_strand_id
1 'polypeptide(L)'
;MIYLASPYSHPDPRVERDRFERVRQYATEQMNLGVLLFSPIVYGFQFHVSGNMSGDHMTWLAFNRHMIYHSTSVQVYMLEGTSESKGVAEELLLARKWNKAVEYIWP
;
A
#
# COMPACT_ATOMS: atom_id res chain seq x y z
N MET A 1 -11.99 6.85 -4.86
CA MET A 1 -10.78 6.00 -5.00
C MET A 1 -10.51 5.28 -3.68
N ILE A 2 -10.13 4.04 -3.77
CA ILE A 2 -9.73 3.22 -2.63
C ILE A 2 -8.21 3.28 -2.49
N TYR A 3 -7.71 3.49 -1.27
CA TYR A 3 -6.29 3.39 -0.96
C TYR A 3 -5.99 1.96 -0.49
N LEU A 4 -5.06 1.27 -1.16
CA LEU A 4 -4.71 -0.11 -0.83
C LEU A 4 -3.43 -0.15 -0.01
N ALA A 5 -3.57 -0.40 1.28
CA ALA A 5 -2.44 -0.58 2.19
C ALA A 5 -1.99 -2.05 2.16
N SER A 6 -0.69 -2.28 2.20
CA SER A 6 -0.12 -3.63 2.24
C SER A 6 1.31 -3.58 2.76
N PRO A 7 1.83 -4.68 3.36
CA PRO A 7 3.22 -4.72 3.80
C PRO A 7 4.16 -4.86 2.62
N TYR A 8 5.33 -4.22 2.71
CA TYR A 8 6.36 -4.34 1.67
C TYR A 8 7.73 -4.66 2.26
N SER A 9 8.27 -3.78 3.11
CA SER A 9 9.64 -3.86 3.60
C SER A 9 9.93 -5.15 4.35
N HIS A 10 11.05 -5.78 4.01
CA HIS A 10 11.52 -7.00 4.64
C HIS A 10 13.03 -7.10 4.43
N PRO A 11 13.80 -7.70 5.37
CA PRO A 11 15.23 -7.90 5.18
C PRO A 11 15.58 -8.76 3.97
N ASP A 12 14.72 -9.70 3.60
CA ASP A 12 14.93 -10.57 2.43
C ASP A 12 14.26 -9.94 1.19
N PRO A 13 15.05 -9.57 0.16
CA PRO A 13 14.50 -8.99 -1.07
C PRO A 13 13.51 -9.90 -1.80
N ARG A 14 13.60 -11.22 -1.62
CA ARG A 14 12.66 -12.16 -2.24
C ARG A 14 11.28 -12.04 -1.63
N VAL A 15 11.20 -11.75 -0.33
CA VAL A 15 9.92 -11.51 0.35
C VAL A 15 9.30 -10.21 -0.13
N GLU A 16 10.09 -9.15 -0.26
CA GLU A 16 9.62 -7.87 -0.81
C GLU A 16 9.06 -8.06 -2.22
N ARG A 17 9.78 -8.81 -3.06
CA ARG A 17 9.34 -9.08 -4.44
C ARG A 17 8.03 -9.87 -4.46
N ASP A 18 7.90 -10.88 -3.63
CA ASP A 18 6.67 -11.68 -3.54
C ASP A 18 5.49 -10.81 -3.09
N ARG A 19 5.70 -9.96 -2.09
CA ARG A 19 4.67 -9.03 -1.62
C ARG A 19 4.21 -8.09 -2.74
N PHE A 20 5.16 -7.51 -3.45
CA PHE A 20 4.86 -6.64 -4.60
C PHE A 20 4.03 -7.38 -5.65
N GLU A 21 4.43 -8.58 -6.04
CA GLU A 21 3.73 -9.33 -7.09
C GLU A 21 2.30 -9.68 -6.67
N ARG A 22 2.07 -10.05 -5.42
CA ARG A 22 0.73 -10.37 -4.90
C ARG A 22 -0.17 -9.14 -4.90
N VAL A 23 0.34 -8.01 -4.45
CA VAL A 23 -0.42 -6.77 -4.41
C VAL A 23 -0.72 -6.27 -5.82
N ARG A 24 0.26 -6.35 -6.71
CA ARG A 24 0.09 -5.97 -8.12
C ARG A 24 -1.00 -6.80 -8.78
N GLN A 25 -1.00 -8.10 -8.54
CA GLN A 25 -2.03 -9.00 -9.09
C GLN A 25 -3.42 -8.63 -8.59
N TYR A 26 -3.58 -8.45 -7.29
CA TYR A 26 -4.86 -8.05 -6.71
C TYR A 26 -5.32 -6.70 -7.28
N ALA A 27 -4.44 -5.71 -7.30
CA ALA A 27 -4.78 -4.38 -7.83
C ALA A 27 -5.20 -4.46 -9.29
N THR A 28 -4.49 -5.24 -10.10
CA THR A 28 -4.81 -5.44 -11.52
C THR A 28 -6.20 -6.04 -11.69
N GLU A 29 -6.52 -7.07 -10.93
CA GLU A 29 -7.83 -7.72 -10.98
C GLU A 29 -8.94 -6.75 -10.62
N GLN A 30 -8.75 -5.96 -9.57
CA GLN A 30 -9.74 -4.98 -9.15
C GLN A 30 -9.94 -3.87 -10.19
N MET A 31 -8.85 -3.36 -10.75
CA MET A 31 -8.92 -2.32 -11.77
C MET A 31 -9.59 -2.84 -13.05
N ASN A 32 -9.37 -4.10 -13.40
CA ASN A 32 -10.08 -4.74 -14.53
C ASN A 32 -11.59 -4.83 -14.29
N LEU A 33 -12.02 -4.86 -13.03
CA LEU A 33 -13.43 -4.83 -12.66
C LEU A 33 -13.99 -3.40 -12.56
N GLY A 34 -13.18 -2.39 -12.87
CA GLY A 34 -13.61 -1.00 -12.83
C GLY A 34 -13.46 -0.33 -11.47
N VAL A 35 -12.79 -0.96 -10.52
CA VAL A 35 -12.54 -0.37 -9.20
C VAL A 35 -11.43 0.65 -9.30
N LEU A 36 -11.67 1.86 -8.81
CA LEU A 36 -10.67 2.92 -8.74
C LEU A 36 -9.84 2.71 -7.47
N LEU A 37 -8.60 2.25 -7.64
CA LEU A 37 -7.76 1.81 -6.55
C LEU A 37 -6.34 2.35 -6.73
N PHE A 38 -5.73 2.80 -5.64
CA PHE A 38 -4.34 3.25 -5.61
C PHE A 38 -3.55 2.40 -4.63
N SER A 39 -2.48 1.76 -5.11
CA SER A 39 -1.52 1.03 -4.29
C SER A 39 -0.21 1.79 -4.25
N PRO A 40 0.23 2.29 -3.07
CA PRO A 40 1.52 2.96 -2.98
C PRO A 40 2.68 2.02 -3.28
N ILE A 41 2.55 0.73 -2.95
CA ILE A 41 3.59 -0.26 -3.22
C ILE A 41 3.76 -0.47 -4.74
N VAL A 42 2.67 -0.64 -5.45
CA VAL A 42 2.72 -0.85 -6.91
C VAL A 42 3.20 0.42 -7.62
N TYR A 43 2.67 1.57 -7.21
CA TYR A 43 3.06 2.84 -7.79
C TYR A 43 4.53 3.17 -7.53
N GLY A 44 4.97 2.97 -6.28
CA GLY A 44 6.31 3.36 -5.86
C GLY A 44 7.42 2.42 -6.29
N PHE A 45 7.10 1.16 -6.58
CA PHE A 45 8.09 0.12 -6.87
C PHE A 45 9.03 0.52 -8.02
N GLN A 46 8.50 1.07 -9.09
CA GLN A 46 9.30 1.47 -10.24
C GLN A 46 10.28 2.60 -9.91
N PHE A 47 9.92 3.49 -9.01
CA PHE A 47 10.81 4.57 -8.60
C PHE A 47 11.94 4.06 -7.72
N HIS A 48 11.66 3.06 -6.91
CA HIS A 48 12.65 2.46 -6.01
C HIS A 48 13.63 1.56 -6.77
N VAL A 49 13.14 0.75 -7.71
CA VAL A 49 13.95 -0.25 -8.42
C VAL A 49 14.65 0.33 -9.64
N SER A 50 14.00 1.18 -10.40
CA SER A 50 14.48 1.66 -11.69
C SER A 50 14.79 3.14 -11.70
N GLY A 51 14.18 3.93 -10.85
CA GLY A 51 14.26 5.38 -10.87
C GLY A 51 15.34 5.97 -9.99
N ASN A 52 16.06 5.16 -9.23
CA ASN A 52 17.08 5.61 -8.29
C ASN A 52 16.58 6.66 -7.30
N MET A 53 15.29 6.67 -7.02
CA MET A 53 14.70 7.54 -6.02
C MET A 53 15.10 7.06 -4.64
N SER A 54 15.50 7.98 -3.77
CA SER A 54 15.83 7.62 -2.40
C SER A 54 14.58 7.04 -1.73
N GLY A 55 14.73 5.92 -1.03
CA GLY A 55 13.64 5.31 -0.27
C GLY A 55 13.34 6.07 1.01
N ASP A 56 13.47 7.40 1.00
CA ASP A 56 13.24 8.23 2.18
C ASP A 56 11.82 8.03 2.70
N HIS A 57 11.73 7.46 3.88
CA HIS A 57 10.47 7.18 4.57
C HIS A 57 9.61 8.44 4.69
N MET A 58 10.22 9.58 4.96
CA MET A 58 9.47 10.84 5.15
C MET A 58 8.81 11.31 3.86
N THR A 59 9.49 11.16 2.72
CA THR A 59 8.93 11.53 1.42
C THR A 59 7.72 10.66 1.09
N TRP A 60 7.86 9.34 1.27
CA TRP A 60 6.75 8.41 1.01
C TRP A 60 5.62 8.61 1.99
N LEU A 61 5.92 8.88 3.26
CA LEU A 61 4.89 9.13 4.26
C LEU A 61 4.04 10.35 3.89
N ALA A 62 4.67 11.45 3.48
CA ALA A 62 3.97 12.67 3.08
C ALA A 62 3.07 12.40 1.87
N PHE A 63 3.59 11.69 0.86
CA PHE A 63 2.82 11.34 -0.33
C PHE A 63 1.62 10.45 0.03
N ASN A 64 1.85 9.42 0.81
CA ASN A 64 0.80 8.47 1.18
C ASN A 64 -0.28 9.12 2.05
N ARG A 65 0.10 10.03 2.95
CA ARG A 65 -0.87 10.81 3.73
C ARG A 65 -1.83 11.57 2.81
N HIS A 66 -1.28 12.25 1.81
CA HIS A 66 -2.08 12.99 0.84
C HIS A 66 -3.06 12.06 0.11
N MET A 67 -2.59 10.91 -0.33
CA MET A 67 -3.42 9.95 -1.06
C MET A 67 -4.52 9.35 -0.18
N ILE A 68 -4.24 9.04 1.08
CA ILE A 68 -5.26 8.55 2.02
C ILE A 68 -6.32 9.62 2.25
N TYR A 69 -5.89 10.86 2.49
CA TYR A 69 -6.81 11.96 2.73
C TYR A 69 -7.83 12.11 1.61
N HIS A 70 -7.39 11.97 0.36
CA HIS A 70 -8.24 12.12 -0.82
C HIS A 70 -8.93 10.83 -1.25
N SER A 71 -8.71 9.73 -0.56
CA SER A 71 -9.40 8.47 -0.84
C SER A 71 -10.73 8.41 -0.09
N THR A 72 -11.67 7.64 -0.63
CA THR A 72 -12.98 7.44 0.03
C THR A 72 -12.92 6.38 1.12
N SER A 73 -12.05 5.39 0.93
CA SER A 73 -11.88 4.28 1.88
C SER A 73 -10.49 3.68 1.76
N VAL A 74 -10.14 2.83 2.72
CA VAL A 74 -8.86 2.13 2.77
C VAL A 74 -9.14 0.63 2.79
N GLN A 75 -8.45 -0.11 1.93
CA GLN A 75 -8.38 -1.56 2.01
C GLN A 75 -7.00 -1.96 2.52
N VAL A 76 -6.94 -2.99 3.34
CA VAL A 76 -5.69 -3.58 3.80
C VAL A 76 -5.58 -4.98 3.21
N TYR A 77 -4.60 -5.21 2.35
CA TYR A 77 -4.36 -6.52 1.77
C TYR A 77 -3.52 -7.34 2.75
N MET A 78 -4.15 -8.36 3.34
CA MET A 78 -3.60 -9.11 4.46
C MET A 78 -2.64 -10.19 3.98
N LEU A 79 -1.36 -9.86 3.96
CA LEU A 79 -0.29 -10.80 3.68
C LEU A 79 0.42 -11.19 4.98
N GLU A 80 1.29 -12.19 4.92
CA GLU A 80 2.13 -12.51 6.06
C GLU A 80 2.99 -11.29 6.40
N GLY A 81 3.01 -10.92 7.67
CA GLY A 81 3.74 -9.75 8.16
C GLY A 81 2.92 -8.46 8.20
N THR A 82 1.66 -8.47 7.80
CA THR A 82 0.82 -7.27 7.85
C THR A 82 0.74 -6.70 9.27
N SER A 83 0.54 -7.56 10.27
CA SER A 83 0.39 -7.12 11.67
C SER A 83 1.67 -6.51 12.25
N GLU A 84 2.84 -6.80 11.68
CA GLU A 84 4.11 -6.26 12.12
C GLU A 84 4.58 -5.09 11.26
N SER A 85 3.83 -4.73 10.21
CA SER A 85 4.22 -3.67 9.29
C SER A 85 4.00 -2.29 9.91
N LYS A 86 5.07 -1.53 10.07
CA LYS A 86 4.99 -0.15 10.56
C LYS A 86 4.26 0.75 9.57
N GLY A 87 4.48 0.52 8.28
CA GLY A 87 3.82 1.29 7.22
C GLY A 87 2.31 1.12 7.25
N VAL A 88 1.84 -0.13 7.34
CA VAL A 88 0.41 -0.42 7.45
C VAL A 88 -0.18 0.18 8.73
N ALA A 89 0.53 0.08 9.85
CA ALA A 89 0.07 0.66 11.11
C ALA A 89 -0.10 2.18 11.01
N GLU A 90 0.84 2.89 10.40
CA GLU A 90 0.76 4.34 10.17
C GLU A 90 -0.42 4.69 9.26
N GLU A 91 -0.62 3.93 8.20
CA GLU A 91 -1.72 4.14 7.27
C GLU A 91 -3.08 3.94 7.94
N LEU A 92 -3.19 2.93 8.81
CA LEU A 92 -4.42 2.70 9.58
C LEU A 92 -4.70 3.81 10.57
N LEU A 93 -3.67 4.37 11.21
CA LEU A 93 -3.83 5.51 12.12
C LEU A 93 -4.39 6.72 11.35
N LEU A 94 -3.88 6.98 10.15
CA LEU A 94 -4.37 8.07 9.30
C LEU A 94 -5.81 7.84 8.87
N ALA A 95 -6.15 6.62 8.48
CA ALA A 95 -7.51 6.25 8.09
C ALA A 95 -8.49 6.53 9.24
N ARG A 96 -8.13 6.16 10.46
CA ARG A 96 -8.95 6.41 11.64
C ARG A 96 -9.07 7.90 11.93
N LYS A 97 -7.96 8.63 11.84
CA LYS A 97 -7.93 10.08 12.07
C LYS A 97 -8.92 10.81 11.17
N TRP A 98 -9.04 10.39 9.92
CA TRP A 98 -9.92 11.02 8.93
C TRP A 98 -11.23 10.28 8.69
N ASN A 99 -11.59 9.37 9.58
CA ASN A 99 -12.84 8.62 9.54
C ASN A 99 -13.07 7.88 8.21
N LYS A 100 -12.01 7.34 7.65
CA LYS A 100 -12.12 6.52 6.44
C LYS A 100 -12.58 5.11 6.82
N ALA A 101 -13.50 4.54 6.04
CA ALA A 101 -13.88 3.15 6.19
C ALA A 101 -12.66 2.26 5.87
N VAL A 102 -12.49 1.20 6.64
CA VAL A 102 -11.38 0.25 6.47
C VAL A 102 -11.95 -1.15 6.23
N GLU A 103 -11.48 -1.79 5.18
CA GLU A 103 -11.85 -3.16 4.83
C GLU A 103 -10.58 -4.01 4.78
N TYR A 104 -10.62 -5.21 5.36
CA TYR A 104 -9.50 -6.15 5.36
C TYR A 104 -9.75 -7.21 4.29
N ILE A 105 -8.80 -7.34 3.36
CA ILE A 105 -8.89 -8.27 2.24
C ILE A 105 -7.96 -9.46 2.52
N TRP A 106 -8.53 -10.64 2.63
CA TRP A 106 -7.79 -11.88 2.88
C TRP A 106 -7.61 -12.62 1.55
N PRO A 107 -6.34 -12.83 1.13
CA PRO A 107 -6.09 -13.58 -0.11
C PRO A 107 -6.46 -15.06 -0.02
#